data_fc05b3c7cb1244ddf43ed16cd4e704ae
#
_entry.id   fc05b3c7cb1244ddf43ed16cd4e704ae
#
_cell.length_a   1.000
_cell.length_b   1.000
_cell.length_c   1.000
_cell.angle_alpha   90.00
_cell.angle_beta   90.00
_cell.angle_gamma   90.00
#
_symmetry.space_group_name_H-M   'P 1'
#
loop_
_entity.id
_entity.type
_entity.pdbx_description
1 polymer ?
#
loop_
_entity_poly.entity_id
_entity_poly.type
_entity_poly.pdbx_seq_one_letter_code
_entity_poly.pdbx_strand_id
1 'polypeptide(L)'
;MCPCSARSLAAIAHGNGDTLVHRAADVVLKERRKLVLVVREAPLSDVHLENMLKLSRMGVVIFPPVPAFYNRPQKIEDIIDQTVMRVLDQCGIHLASQGRWDGDMSPVEVPQKRKH
;
A
#
# COMPACT_ATOMS: atom_id res chain seq x y z
N MET A 1 2.40 -4.73 7.95
CA MET A 1 1.08 -5.17 8.44
C MET A 1 0.07 -5.04 7.31
N CYS A 2 -0.49 -6.13 6.90
CA CYS A 2 -1.47 -6.20 5.83
C CYS A 2 -2.53 -7.26 6.18
N PRO A 3 -3.78 -6.88 6.38
CA PRO A 3 -4.29 -5.53 6.44
C PRO A 3 -3.96 -4.83 7.77
N CYS A 4 -4.13 -3.51 7.82
CA CYS A 4 -4.08 -2.71 9.03
C CYS A 4 -5.43 -2.01 9.23
N SER A 5 -6.13 -2.35 10.30
CA SER A 5 -7.40 -1.70 10.62
C SER A 5 -7.19 -0.27 11.15
N ALA A 6 -8.22 0.56 11.07
CA ALA A 6 -8.18 1.88 11.67
C ALA A 6 -7.91 1.83 13.19
N ARG A 7 -8.42 0.80 13.87
CA ARG A 7 -8.13 0.55 15.29
C ARG A 7 -6.64 0.26 15.52
N SER A 8 -6.04 -0.61 14.72
CA SER A 8 -4.60 -0.90 14.80
C SER A 8 -3.75 0.32 14.47
N LEU A 9 -4.15 1.09 13.46
CA LEU A 9 -3.51 2.35 13.12
C LEU A 9 -3.46 3.31 14.33
N ALA A 10 -4.59 3.50 15.00
CA ALA A 10 -4.69 4.34 16.19
C ALA A 10 -3.82 3.79 17.35
N ALA A 11 -3.88 2.50 17.60
CA ALA A 11 -3.10 1.87 18.67
C ALA A 11 -1.59 2.03 18.45
N ILE A 12 -1.12 1.86 17.22
CA ILE A 12 0.30 2.04 16.86
C ILE A 12 0.69 3.52 16.97
N ALA A 13 -0.16 4.43 16.48
CA ALA A 13 0.10 5.86 16.52
C ALA A 13 0.25 6.41 17.94
N HIS A 14 -0.45 5.83 18.89
CA HIS A 14 -0.47 6.28 20.28
C HIS A 14 0.29 5.36 21.26
N GLY A 15 0.88 4.28 20.76
CA GLY A 15 1.69 3.35 21.55
C GLY A 15 0.91 2.62 22.66
N ASN A 16 -0.39 2.43 22.48
CA ASN A 16 -1.28 1.83 23.47
C ASN A 16 -1.95 0.52 23.01
N GLY A 17 -1.33 -0.13 22.03
CA GLY A 17 -1.80 -1.44 21.57
C GLY A 17 -1.48 -2.55 22.55
N ASP A 18 -2.38 -3.54 22.64
CA ASP A 18 -2.31 -4.66 23.57
C ASP A 18 -2.12 -6.03 22.89
N THR A 19 -2.16 -6.07 21.57
CA THR A 19 -1.95 -7.31 20.81
C THR A 19 -0.46 -7.51 20.48
N LEU A 20 -0.09 -8.76 20.17
CA LEU A 20 1.26 -9.09 19.72
C LEU A 20 1.66 -8.30 18.46
N VAL A 21 0.71 -8.09 17.55
CA VAL A 21 0.95 -7.33 16.31
C VAL A 21 1.25 -5.87 16.61
N HIS A 22 0.52 -5.24 17.53
CA HIS A 22 0.78 -3.87 17.98
C HIS A 22 2.14 -3.76 18.65
N ARG A 23 2.50 -4.73 19.50
CA ARG A 23 3.81 -4.77 20.16
C ARG A 23 4.96 -4.95 19.17
N ALA A 24 4.77 -5.80 18.15
CA ALA A 24 5.75 -5.96 17.08
C ALA A 24 5.97 -4.65 16.31
N ALA A 25 4.90 -3.92 16.02
CA ALA A 25 4.99 -2.60 15.38
C ALA A 25 5.75 -1.60 16.25
N ASP A 26 5.48 -1.56 17.56
CA ASP A 26 6.18 -0.69 18.50
C ASP A 26 7.69 -0.99 18.52
N VAL A 27 8.08 -2.27 18.51
CA VAL A 27 9.49 -2.66 18.43
C VAL A 27 10.13 -2.21 17.13
N VAL A 28 9.46 -2.42 15.99
CA VAL A 28 9.94 -1.98 14.68
C VAL A 28 10.16 -0.47 14.64
N LEU A 29 9.23 0.31 15.19
CA LEU A 29 9.36 1.76 15.28
C LEU A 29 10.49 2.19 16.23
N LYS A 30 10.58 1.59 17.40
CA LYS A 30 11.63 1.87 18.39
C LYS A 30 13.03 1.62 17.81
N GLU A 31 13.19 0.55 17.07
CA GLU A 31 14.45 0.17 16.44
C GLU A 31 14.71 0.90 15.10
N ARG A 32 13.88 1.89 14.76
CA ARG A 32 14.01 2.66 13.51
C ARG A 32 14.02 1.81 12.25
N ARG A 33 13.32 0.70 12.29
CA ARG A 33 13.14 -0.19 11.15
C ARG A 33 11.94 0.23 10.31
N LYS A 34 11.89 -0.27 9.08
CA LYS A 34 10.80 0.01 8.17
C LYS A 34 9.52 -0.70 8.60
N LEU A 35 8.44 0.07 8.68
CA LEU A 35 7.10 -0.41 8.90
C LEU A 35 6.20 0.03 7.74
N VAL A 36 5.47 -0.91 7.16
CA VAL A 36 4.47 -0.65 6.12
C VAL A 36 3.10 -1.03 6.67
N LEU A 37 2.17 -0.11 6.63
CA LEU A 37 0.79 -0.31 7.07
C LEU A 37 -0.15 -0.23 5.86
N VAL A 38 -0.76 -1.35 5.51
CA VAL A 38 -1.74 -1.43 4.44
C VAL A 38 -3.12 -1.14 5.01
N VAL A 39 -3.48 0.13 5.02
CA VAL A 39 -4.71 0.64 5.64
C VAL A 39 -5.79 0.80 4.58
N ARG A 40 -6.94 0.17 4.78
CA ARG A 40 -8.11 0.36 3.93
C ARG A 40 -9.26 0.90 4.78
N GLU A 41 -9.62 2.15 4.54
CA GLU A 41 -10.76 2.82 5.16
C GLU A 41 -11.34 3.85 4.18
N ALA A 42 -12.64 4.00 4.15
CA ALA A 42 -13.33 5.01 3.35
C ALA A 42 -14.74 5.27 3.89
N PRO A 43 -15.16 6.54 4.06
CA PRO A 43 -14.33 7.74 3.99
C PRO A 43 -13.37 7.85 5.17
N LEU A 44 -12.40 8.75 5.10
CA LEU A 44 -11.45 9.00 6.17
C LEU A 44 -11.96 10.11 7.09
N SER A 45 -11.92 9.86 8.40
CA SER A 45 -12.17 10.90 9.42
C SER A 45 -10.89 11.68 9.72
N ASP A 46 -11.03 12.82 10.39
CA ASP A 46 -9.90 13.59 10.86
C ASP A 46 -8.98 12.75 11.78
N VAL A 47 -9.56 11.89 12.62
CA VAL A 47 -8.79 10.99 13.48
C VAL A 47 -7.93 10.03 12.67
N HIS A 48 -8.48 9.43 11.62
CA HIS A 48 -7.71 8.56 10.72
C HIS A 48 -6.55 9.32 10.06
N LEU A 49 -6.83 10.50 9.53
CA LEU A 49 -5.85 11.33 8.84
C LEU A 49 -4.74 11.82 9.77
N GLU A 50 -5.08 12.23 10.99
CA GLU A 50 -4.09 12.65 11.99
C GLU A 50 -3.19 11.49 12.41
N ASN A 51 -3.74 10.30 12.64
CA ASN A 51 -2.96 9.10 12.96
C ASN A 51 -2.03 8.70 11.81
N MET A 52 -2.51 8.76 10.58
CA MET A 52 -1.69 8.49 9.39
C MET A 52 -0.55 9.50 9.26
N LEU A 53 -0.83 10.78 9.45
CA LEU A 53 0.18 11.83 9.37
C LEU A 53 1.24 11.66 10.46
N LYS A 54 0.83 11.39 11.70
CA LYS A 54 1.75 11.16 12.82
C LYS A 54 2.71 10.02 12.50
N LEU A 55 2.20 8.89 12.04
CA LEU A 55 3.02 7.72 11.71
C LEU A 55 3.90 7.98 10.48
N SER A 56 3.38 8.67 9.47
CA SER A 56 4.15 9.05 8.29
C SER A 56 5.36 9.91 8.65
N ARG A 57 5.21 10.86 9.57
CA ARG A 57 6.33 11.67 10.09
C ARG A 57 7.37 10.86 10.86
N MET A 58 6.99 9.72 11.39
CA MET A 58 7.90 8.76 12.03
C MET A 58 8.62 7.83 11.05
N GLY A 59 8.37 7.97 9.75
CA GLY A 59 8.95 7.14 8.70
C GLY A 59 8.15 5.89 8.34
N VAL A 60 6.94 5.74 8.85
CA VAL A 60 6.04 4.64 8.47
C VAL A 60 5.49 4.88 7.08
N VAL A 61 5.48 3.84 6.26
CA VAL A 61 4.81 3.87 4.97
C VAL A 61 3.33 3.57 5.17
N ILE A 62 2.49 4.57 4.93
CA ILE A 62 1.04 4.40 4.88
C ILE A 62 0.68 4.01 3.44
N PHE A 63 0.21 2.79 3.28
CA PHE A 63 -0.07 2.21 1.97
C PHE A 63 -1.54 1.82 1.85
N PRO A 64 -2.41 2.73 1.40
CA PRO A 64 -3.79 2.35 1.07
C PRO A 64 -3.77 1.48 -0.21
N PRO A 65 -4.48 0.34 -0.21
CA PRO A 65 -4.49 -0.56 -1.36
C PRO A 65 -5.43 -0.03 -2.45
N VAL A 66 -5.07 1.10 -3.04
CA VAL A 66 -5.85 1.74 -4.10
C VAL A 66 -5.58 1.03 -5.42
N PRO A 67 -6.62 0.56 -6.13
CA PRO A 67 -6.45 -0.08 -7.43
C PRO A 67 -5.82 0.86 -8.46
N ALA A 68 -4.88 0.35 -9.24
CA ALA A 68 -4.31 1.04 -10.38
C ALA A 68 -4.88 0.48 -11.68
N PHE A 69 -5.39 1.36 -12.54
CA PHE A 69 -6.01 1.00 -13.81
C PHE A 69 -5.17 1.40 -15.02
N TYR A 70 -4.13 2.22 -14.84
CA TYR A 70 -3.29 2.70 -15.93
C TYR A 70 -2.50 1.59 -16.64
N ASN A 71 -2.24 0.47 -15.94
CA ASN A 71 -1.59 -0.72 -16.50
C ASN A 71 -2.59 -1.70 -17.16
N ARG A 72 -3.84 -1.29 -17.34
CA ARG A 72 -4.91 -2.03 -18.05
C ARG A 72 -5.13 -3.45 -17.52
N PRO A 73 -5.47 -3.63 -16.24
CA PRO A 73 -5.77 -4.94 -15.69
C PRO A 73 -6.95 -5.58 -16.45
N GLN A 74 -6.85 -6.87 -16.72
CA GLN A 74 -7.89 -7.63 -17.43
C GLN A 74 -8.80 -8.41 -16.48
N LYS A 75 -8.31 -8.67 -15.28
CA LYS A 75 -9.00 -9.44 -14.23
C LYS A 75 -8.62 -8.91 -12.86
N ILE A 76 -9.38 -9.33 -11.84
CA ILE A 76 -9.17 -8.89 -10.45
C ILE A 76 -7.78 -9.28 -9.94
N GLU A 77 -7.31 -10.46 -10.30
CA GLU A 77 -5.99 -10.96 -9.91
C GLU A 77 -4.86 -10.02 -10.36
N ASP A 78 -4.99 -9.38 -11.51
CA ASP A 78 -3.99 -8.42 -12.00
C ASP A 78 -3.89 -7.19 -11.08
N ILE A 79 -5.02 -6.75 -10.51
CA ILE A 79 -5.07 -5.64 -9.55
C ILE A 79 -4.44 -6.07 -8.22
N ILE A 80 -4.74 -7.29 -7.75
CA ILE A 80 -4.19 -7.83 -6.52
C ILE A 80 -2.68 -8.00 -6.66
N ASP A 81 -2.21 -8.61 -7.72
CA ASP A 81 -0.79 -8.84 -7.98
C ASP A 81 -0.01 -7.53 -8.05
N GLN A 82 -0.56 -6.52 -8.69
CA GLN A 82 0.04 -5.21 -8.75
C GLN A 82 0.15 -4.56 -7.36
N THR A 83 -0.89 -4.66 -6.56
CA THR A 83 -0.89 -4.15 -5.18
C THR A 83 0.14 -4.89 -4.32
N VAL A 84 0.16 -6.22 -4.37
CA VAL A 84 1.13 -7.05 -3.63
C VAL A 84 2.56 -6.69 -4.02
N MET A 85 2.84 -6.58 -5.31
CA MET A 85 4.15 -6.20 -5.82
C MET A 85 4.59 -4.84 -5.27
N ARG A 86 3.69 -3.85 -5.26
CA ARG A 86 4.00 -2.51 -4.75
C ARG A 86 4.25 -2.50 -3.24
N VAL A 87 3.52 -3.33 -2.47
CA VAL A 87 3.77 -3.51 -1.03
C VAL A 87 5.15 -4.15 -0.81
N LEU A 88 5.49 -5.19 -1.55
CA LEU A 88 6.79 -5.86 -1.45
C LEU A 88 7.94 -4.91 -1.84
N ASP A 89 7.75 -4.05 -2.84
CA ASP A 89 8.72 -3.00 -3.18
C ASP A 89 9.06 -2.11 -1.98
N GLN A 90 8.05 -1.76 -1.16
CA GLN A 90 8.27 -0.97 0.04
C GLN A 90 9.11 -1.72 1.09
N CYS A 91 9.08 -3.04 1.07
CA CYS A 91 9.89 -3.90 1.94
C CYS A 91 11.28 -4.21 1.36
N GLY A 92 11.64 -3.64 0.22
CA GLY A 92 12.90 -3.92 -0.48
C GLY A 92 12.93 -5.24 -1.24
N ILE A 93 11.79 -5.88 -1.43
CA ILE A 93 11.64 -7.12 -2.19
C ILE A 93 11.13 -6.77 -3.58
N HIS A 94 11.98 -6.94 -4.58
CA HIS A 94 11.65 -6.61 -5.96
C HIS A 94 11.42 -7.87 -6.77
N LEU A 95 10.19 -8.05 -7.21
CA LEU A 95 9.81 -9.13 -8.10
C LEU A 95 9.99 -8.69 -9.56
N ALA A 96 10.59 -9.55 -10.40
CA ALA A 96 10.59 -9.37 -11.83
C ALA A 96 9.17 -9.60 -12.35
N SER A 97 8.41 -8.52 -12.57
CA SER A 97 7.04 -8.61 -13.05
C SER A 97 6.85 -7.79 -14.30
N GLN A 98 6.00 -8.30 -15.17
CA GLN A 98 5.46 -7.55 -16.27
C GLN A 98 4.51 -6.48 -15.72
N GLY A 99 4.63 -5.23 -16.17
CA GLY A 99 3.66 -4.18 -15.88
C GLY A 99 4.08 -3.13 -14.84
N ARG A 100 5.37 -2.97 -14.54
CA ARG A 100 5.85 -1.76 -13.88
C ARG A 100 5.73 -0.59 -14.85
N TRP A 101 5.13 0.48 -14.39
CA TRP A 101 5.14 1.72 -15.17
C TRP A 101 6.57 2.28 -15.20
N ASP A 102 7.09 2.43 -16.40
CA ASP A 102 8.45 2.94 -16.67
C ASP A 102 8.51 4.45 -16.97
N GLY A 103 7.36 5.10 -16.90
CA GLY A 103 7.22 6.52 -17.21
C GLY A 103 6.92 6.80 -18.69
N ASP A 104 6.80 5.79 -19.52
CA ASP A 104 6.46 5.98 -20.93
C ASP A 104 4.98 6.35 -21.10
N MET A 105 4.74 7.55 -21.61
CA MET A 105 3.43 8.12 -21.90
C MET A 105 3.05 7.98 -23.39
N SER A 106 3.79 7.19 -24.15
CA SER A 106 3.49 6.97 -25.56
C SER A 106 2.09 6.42 -25.77
N PRO A 107 1.33 6.92 -26.75
CA PRO A 107 0.01 6.37 -27.05
C PRO A 107 0.12 4.91 -27.47
N VAL A 108 -0.62 4.04 -26.80
CA VAL A 108 -0.67 2.63 -27.22
C VAL A 108 -1.45 2.54 -28.53
N GLU A 109 -0.81 2.03 -29.57
CA GLU A 109 -1.49 1.74 -30.84
C GLU A 109 -2.61 0.73 -30.58
N VAL A 110 -3.83 1.16 -30.76
CA VAL A 110 -5.01 0.28 -30.73
C VAL A 110 -5.01 -0.52 -32.03
N PRO A 111 -4.92 -1.86 -31.99
CA PRO A 111 -5.02 -2.65 -33.21
C PRO A 111 -6.34 -2.35 -33.91
N GLN A 112 -6.29 -1.84 -35.12
CA GLN A 112 -7.50 -1.66 -35.93
C GLN A 112 -8.14 -3.04 -36.18
N LYS A 113 -9.36 -3.23 -35.72
CA LYS A 113 -10.17 -4.40 -36.11
C LYS A 113 -10.28 -4.44 -37.63
N ARG A 114 -9.65 -5.43 -38.26
CA ARG A 114 -9.89 -5.71 -39.66
C ARG A 114 -11.40 -5.98 -39.84
N LYS A 115 -12.05 -5.12 -40.59
CA LYS A 115 -13.41 -5.36 -41.05
C LYS A 115 -13.34 -6.51 -42.07
N HIS A 116 -13.96 -7.59 -41.74
CA HIS A 116 -14.32 -8.61 -42.71
C HIS A 116 -15.70 -8.30 -43.29
#